data_aed0da0a9b96f1f425c544f43224dc0f
#
_entry.id   aed0da0a9b96f1f425c544f43224dc0f
#
_cell.length_a   1.000
_cell.length_b   1.000
_cell.length_c   1.000
_cell.angle_alpha   90.00
_cell.angle_beta   90.00
_cell.angle_gamma   90.00
#
_symmetry.space_group_name_H-M   'P 1'
#
loop_
_entity.id
_entity.type
_entity.pdbx_description
1 polymer ?
#
loop_
_entity_poly.entity_id
_entity_poly.type
_entity_poly.pdbx_seq_one_letter_code
_entity_poly.pdbx_strand_id
1 'polypeptide(L)'
;KFDELGLKKLISTSYAPDSKKYKTPYQPSLFEQEAPQFDPSKAQVKGKIFILERDKSGDGRINIDDLEWKYMEGDGDFRSKEVTELRNEADFIITNPPFSLFREFLAWIVEAGKKFAVIGNMNAITYKEVFPLIKDNKVWLGATGNGNDMVFGVPDGAKVDEKDKAKAARLGYVGNYTRLGNSCWFTSIEHGRRHEPLPLMSMA
;
A
#
# COMPACT_ATOMS: atom_id res chain seq x y z
N LYS A 1 -9.34 -15.12 3.10
CA LYS A 1 -8.92 -14.28 1.93
C LYS A 1 -7.57 -14.68 1.36
N PHE A 2 -6.63 -15.20 2.19
CA PHE A 2 -5.32 -15.67 1.71
C PHE A 2 -5.50 -16.76 0.63
N ASP A 3 -6.27 -17.78 0.94
CA ASP A 3 -6.58 -18.90 0.04
C ASP A 3 -7.45 -18.48 -1.14
N GLU A 4 -8.41 -17.58 -0.92
CA GLU A 4 -9.29 -17.03 -1.99
C GLU A 4 -8.50 -16.29 -3.08
N LEU A 5 -7.40 -15.64 -2.69
CA LEU A 5 -6.49 -14.95 -3.60
C LEU A 5 -5.42 -15.87 -4.19
N GLY A 6 -5.35 -17.13 -3.78
CA GLY A 6 -4.35 -18.09 -4.21
C GLY A 6 -2.92 -17.69 -3.82
N LEU A 7 -2.76 -16.96 -2.72
CA LEU A 7 -1.46 -16.54 -2.24
C LEU A 7 -0.68 -17.74 -1.72
N LYS A 8 0.62 -17.77 -2.00
CA LYS A 8 1.56 -18.74 -1.41
C LYS A 8 2.27 -18.15 -0.21
N LYS A 9 2.52 -16.85 -0.25
CA LYS A 9 3.24 -16.12 0.79
C LYS A 9 2.81 -14.66 0.77
N LEU A 10 2.58 -14.08 1.92
CA LEU A 10 2.35 -12.65 2.11
C LEU A 10 3.44 -12.10 3.02
N ILE A 11 4.14 -11.08 2.54
CA ILE A 11 5.14 -10.36 3.32
C ILE A 11 4.67 -8.92 3.46
N SER A 12 4.65 -8.41 4.69
CA SER A 12 4.41 -7.01 4.98
C SER A 12 5.61 -6.44 5.73
N THR A 13 6.07 -5.26 5.33
CA THR A 13 7.15 -4.56 6.02
C THR A 13 6.65 -3.27 6.65
N SER A 14 7.17 -2.91 7.79
CA SER A 14 6.91 -1.62 8.41
C SER A 14 8.20 -0.83 8.59
N TYR A 15 8.12 0.46 8.32
CA TYR A 15 9.21 1.39 8.53
C TYR A 15 9.35 1.74 10.01
N ALA A 16 10.56 1.86 10.52
CA ALA A 16 10.81 2.19 11.91
C ALA A 16 10.12 3.50 12.33
N PRO A 17 9.47 3.56 13.50
CA PRO A 17 8.77 4.76 13.95
C PRO A 17 9.66 6.01 13.97
N ASP A 18 10.90 5.89 14.44
CA ASP A 18 11.84 7.01 14.55
C ASP A 18 12.34 7.54 13.21
N SER A 19 12.33 6.72 12.17
CA SER A 19 12.72 7.11 10.81
C SER A 19 11.59 7.83 10.04
N LYS A 20 10.36 7.86 10.59
CA LYS A 20 9.24 8.56 9.95
C LYS A 20 9.38 10.08 10.11
N LYS A 21 9.12 10.80 9.01
CA LYS A 21 9.14 12.28 8.99
C LYS A 21 8.14 12.89 9.97
N TYR A 22 6.97 12.29 10.10
CA TYR A 22 5.92 12.70 11.04
C TYR A 22 5.88 11.67 12.17
N LYS A 23 6.43 12.06 13.32
CA LYS A 23 6.46 11.20 14.51
C LYS A 23 5.09 11.23 15.18
N THR A 24 4.39 10.12 15.15
CA THR A 24 3.27 9.86 16.05
C THR A 24 3.78 9.02 17.21
N PRO A 25 3.26 9.20 18.43
CA PRO A 25 3.60 8.32 19.54
C PRO A 25 3.36 6.87 19.12
N TYR A 26 4.43 6.09 19.07
CA TYR A 26 4.33 4.68 18.76
C TYR A 26 3.94 3.91 20.03
N GLN A 27 2.87 3.16 19.92
CA GLN A 27 2.46 2.19 20.93
C GLN A 27 2.47 0.81 20.30
N PRO A 28 3.32 -0.12 20.78
CA PRO A 28 3.27 -1.49 20.31
C PRO A 28 1.89 -2.10 20.57
N SER A 29 1.39 -2.88 19.63
CA SER A 29 0.17 -3.67 19.84
C SER A 29 0.38 -4.76 20.88
N LEU A 30 -0.69 -5.26 21.48
CA LEU A 30 -0.61 -6.40 22.41
C LEU A 30 0.04 -7.61 21.74
N PHE A 31 -0.31 -7.89 20.49
CA PHE A 31 0.31 -8.94 19.68
C PHE A 31 1.85 -8.80 19.58
N GLU A 32 2.35 -7.58 19.46
CA GLU A 32 3.79 -7.33 19.42
C GLU A 32 4.43 -7.49 20.80
N GLN A 33 3.78 -6.98 21.86
CA GLN A 33 4.30 -7.00 23.22
C GLN A 33 4.38 -8.40 23.82
N GLU A 34 3.42 -9.26 23.50
CA GLU A 34 3.35 -10.64 23.97
C GLU A 34 4.29 -11.60 23.20
N ALA A 35 4.82 -11.14 22.08
CA ALA A 35 5.70 -11.97 21.24
C ALA A 35 7.09 -12.15 21.89
N PRO A 36 7.64 -13.37 21.89
CA PRO A 36 8.95 -13.67 22.53
C PRO A 36 10.11 -12.81 21.98
N GLN A 37 10.02 -12.37 20.74
CA GLN A 37 11.02 -11.54 20.05
C GLN A 37 10.89 -10.05 20.34
N PHE A 38 9.88 -9.63 21.09
CA PHE A 38 9.67 -8.20 21.39
C PHE A 38 10.84 -7.63 22.21
N ASP A 39 11.42 -6.56 21.71
CA ASP A 39 12.52 -5.83 22.31
C ASP A 39 12.22 -4.33 22.28
N PRO A 40 11.92 -3.71 23.44
CA PRO A 40 11.60 -2.28 23.50
C PRO A 40 12.69 -1.38 22.92
N SER A 41 13.97 -1.79 22.99
CA SER A 41 15.10 -1.02 22.46
C SER A 41 15.12 -1.00 20.92
N LYS A 42 14.57 -2.02 20.27
CA LYS A 42 14.49 -2.14 18.82
C LYS A 42 13.18 -1.60 18.26
N ALA A 43 12.12 -1.60 19.06
CA ALA A 43 10.76 -1.30 18.59
C ALA A 43 10.61 0.07 17.92
N GLN A 44 11.45 1.05 18.29
CA GLN A 44 11.44 2.41 17.74
C GLN A 44 12.35 2.58 16.51
N VAL A 45 13.50 1.88 16.50
CA VAL A 45 14.59 2.16 15.56
C VAL A 45 14.74 1.13 14.44
N LYS A 46 14.07 -0.02 14.58
CA LYS A 46 14.11 -1.09 13.58
C LYS A 46 12.80 -1.20 12.81
N GLY A 47 12.91 -1.47 11.52
CA GLY A 47 11.78 -1.93 10.71
C GLY A 47 11.34 -3.33 11.18
N LYS A 48 10.14 -3.71 10.78
CA LYS A 48 9.60 -5.04 11.07
C LYS A 48 9.14 -5.70 9.77
N ILE A 49 9.29 -7.01 9.72
CA ILE A 49 8.78 -7.85 8.66
C ILE A 49 7.78 -8.83 9.26
N PHE A 50 6.61 -8.91 8.64
CA PHE A 50 5.52 -9.81 8.97
C PHE A 50 5.37 -10.80 7.83
N ILE A 51 5.26 -12.08 8.14
CA ILE A 51 5.21 -13.16 7.16
C ILE A 51 4.00 -14.05 7.48
N LEU A 52 3.21 -14.32 6.45
CA LEU A 52 2.10 -15.26 6.48
C LEU A 52 2.30 -16.22 5.32
N GLU A 53 2.54 -17.50 5.61
CA GLU A 53 2.94 -18.47 4.58
C GLU A 53 2.30 -19.86 4.79
N ARG A 54 2.06 -20.25 6.03
CA ARG A 54 1.57 -21.61 6.37
C ARG A 54 0.66 -21.57 7.58
N ASP A 55 -0.23 -22.55 7.66
CA ASP A 55 -1.01 -22.86 8.85
C ASP A 55 -0.07 -23.35 9.97
N LYS A 56 0.01 -22.58 11.04
CA LYS A 56 0.77 -22.89 12.26
C LYS A 56 -0.13 -23.22 13.42
N SER A 57 -1.31 -22.61 13.45
CA SER A 57 -2.33 -22.84 14.45
C SER A 57 -2.92 -24.26 14.36
N GLY A 58 -2.86 -24.88 13.16
CA GLY A 58 -3.39 -26.22 12.88
C GLY A 58 -4.91 -26.24 12.70
N ASP A 59 -5.52 -25.09 12.43
CA ASP A 59 -6.97 -24.97 12.23
C ASP A 59 -7.42 -25.26 10.78
N GLY A 60 -6.47 -25.56 9.88
CA GLY A 60 -6.70 -25.85 8.47
C GLY A 60 -6.92 -24.61 7.61
N ARG A 61 -6.59 -23.39 8.11
CA ARG A 61 -6.69 -22.13 7.39
C ARG A 61 -5.44 -21.31 7.63
N ILE A 62 -5.11 -20.45 6.68
CA ILE A 62 -4.04 -19.46 6.85
C ILE A 62 -4.68 -18.10 7.16
N ASN A 63 -4.45 -17.61 8.35
CA ASN A 63 -5.08 -16.39 8.89
C ASN A 63 -4.12 -15.61 9.82
N ILE A 64 -4.65 -14.65 10.58
CA ILE A 64 -3.85 -13.77 11.44
C ILE A 64 -3.15 -14.54 12.59
N ASP A 65 -3.69 -15.68 13.02
CA ASP A 65 -3.12 -16.48 14.11
C ASP A 65 -1.83 -17.19 13.68
N ASP A 66 -1.59 -17.29 12.38
CA ASP A 66 -0.39 -17.86 11.78
C ASP A 66 0.68 -16.82 11.44
N LEU A 67 0.42 -15.54 11.77
CA LEU A 67 1.30 -14.44 11.43
C LEU A 67 2.60 -14.49 12.24
N GLU A 68 3.72 -14.55 11.54
CA GLU A 68 5.05 -14.39 12.14
C GLU A 68 5.58 -12.99 11.92
N TRP A 69 6.38 -12.51 12.87
CA TRP A 69 7.09 -11.26 12.65
C TRP A 69 8.48 -11.27 13.30
N LYS A 70 9.37 -10.45 12.78
CA LYS A 70 10.70 -10.20 13.34
C LYS A 70 11.16 -8.78 13.05
N TYR A 71 12.16 -8.32 13.77
CA TYR A 71 12.85 -7.08 13.42
C TYR A 71 13.71 -7.27 12.19
N MET A 72 13.76 -6.22 11.37
CA MET A 72 14.69 -6.10 10.25
C MET A 72 16.09 -5.71 10.77
N GLU A 73 17.12 -5.90 9.95
CA GLU A 73 18.47 -5.43 10.27
C GLU A 73 18.53 -3.90 10.27
N GLY A 74 17.83 -3.26 9.33
CA GLY A 74 17.72 -1.81 9.18
C GLY A 74 16.41 -1.25 9.73
N ASP A 75 16.11 -0.04 9.31
CA ASP A 75 14.89 0.70 9.65
C ASP A 75 13.70 0.39 8.73
N GLY A 76 13.89 -0.47 7.73
CA GLY A 76 12.86 -0.82 6.74
C GLY A 76 12.80 0.13 5.55
N ASP A 77 13.83 0.94 5.32
CA ASP A 77 13.92 1.78 4.12
C ASP A 77 13.92 0.89 2.86
N PHE A 78 13.07 1.24 1.87
CA PHE A 78 12.92 0.46 0.64
C PHE A 78 14.22 0.36 -0.17
N ARG A 79 15.15 1.30 0.01
CA ARG A 79 16.47 1.33 -0.65
C ARG A 79 17.47 0.39 -0.02
N SER A 80 17.19 -0.12 1.17
CA SER A 80 18.07 -1.07 1.84
C SER A 80 18.20 -2.37 1.05
N LYS A 81 19.33 -3.05 1.24
CA LYS A 81 19.58 -4.35 0.61
C LYS A 81 18.50 -5.36 1.01
N GLU A 82 18.15 -5.40 2.29
CA GLU A 82 17.15 -6.33 2.84
C GLU A 82 15.79 -6.15 2.18
N VAL A 83 15.28 -4.91 2.06
CA VAL A 83 13.97 -4.65 1.40
C VAL A 83 14.06 -4.86 -0.12
N THR A 84 15.22 -4.59 -0.72
CA THR A 84 15.45 -4.87 -2.15
C THR A 84 15.43 -6.38 -2.45
N GLU A 85 15.95 -7.21 -1.55
CA GLU A 85 15.88 -8.66 -1.68
C GLU A 85 14.43 -9.15 -1.59
N LEU A 86 13.63 -8.62 -0.64
CA LEU A 86 12.20 -8.91 -0.55
C LEU A 86 11.43 -8.47 -1.81
N ARG A 87 11.76 -7.30 -2.37
CA ARG A 87 11.20 -6.85 -3.65
C ARG A 87 11.48 -7.86 -4.76
N ASN A 88 12.71 -8.35 -4.82
CA ASN A 88 13.13 -9.28 -5.88
C ASN A 88 12.46 -10.66 -5.73
N GLU A 89 12.15 -11.10 -4.52
CA GLU A 89 11.39 -12.32 -4.24
C GLU A 89 9.91 -12.18 -4.63
N ALA A 90 9.31 -11.02 -4.44
CA ALA A 90 7.88 -10.81 -4.65
C ALA A 90 7.47 -10.93 -6.12
N ASP A 91 6.29 -11.48 -6.40
CA ASP A 91 5.60 -11.42 -7.69
C ASP A 91 4.79 -10.12 -7.82
N PHE A 92 4.17 -9.69 -6.72
CA PHE A 92 3.32 -8.50 -6.64
C PHE A 92 3.74 -7.60 -5.48
N ILE A 93 3.73 -6.30 -5.70
CA ILE A 93 4.03 -5.28 -4.68
C ILE A 93 2.85 -4.33 -4.58
N ILE A 94 2.23 -4.27 -3.41
CA ILE A 94 1.09 -3.40 -3.12
C ILE A 94 1.44 -2.53 -1.93
N THR A 95 1.42 -1.19 -2.09
CA THR A 95 1.85 -0.31 -1.01
C THR A 95 1.36 1.13 -1.19
N ASN A 96 1.47 1.88 -0.09
CA ASN A 96 1.29 3.34 -0.05
C ASN A 96 2.61 3.99 0.38
N PRO A 97 3.52 4.28 -0.56
CA PRO A 97 4.80 4.91 -0.24
C PRO A 97 4.62 6.36 0.17
N PRO A 98 5.58 6.95 0.91
CA PRO A 98 5.58 8.39 1.16
C PRO A 98 5.56 9.18 -0.15
N PHE A 99 4.62 10.12 -0.32
CA PHE A 99 4.47 10.88 -1.56
C PHE A 99 5.72 11.70 -1.92
N SER A 100 6.50 12.11 -0.93
CA SER A 100 7.77 12.79 -1.15
C SER A 100 8.85 11.92 -1.82
N LEU A 101 8.74 10.60 -1.69
CA LEU A 101 9.65 9.63 -2.27
C LEU A 101 9.02 8.86 -3.45
N PHE A 102 7.82 9.25 -3.87
CA PHE A 102 7.04 8.50 -4.87
C PHE A 102 7.81 8.25 -6.17
N ARG A 103 8.52 9.25 -6.69
CA ARG A 103 9.29 9.13 -7.94
C ARG A 103 10.40 8.09 -7.84
N GLU A 104 11.16 8.16 -6.76
CA GLU A 104 12.26 7.24 -6.48
C GLU A 104 11.74 5.82 -6.24
N PHE A 105 10.66 5.70 -5.49
CA PHE A 105 10.00 4.43 -5.20
C PHE A 105 9.44 3.76 -6.47
N LEU A 106 8.79 4.54 -7.34
CA LEU A 106 8.24 4.04 -8.60
C LEU A 106 9.36 3.54 -9.53
N ALA A 107 10.45 4.31 -9.65
CA ALA A 107 11.61 3.88 -10.44
C ALA A 107 12.21 2.57 -9.90
N TRP A 108 12.35 2.46 -8.59
CA TRP A 108 12.85 1.28 -7.90
C TRP A 108 12.01 0.01 -8.17
N ILE A 109 10.66 0.14 -8.21
CA ILE A 109 9.78 -0.99 -8.53
C ILE A 109 9.83 -1.34 -10.02
N VAL A 110 9.77 -0.35 -10.89
CA VAL A 110 9.77 -0.55 -12.36
C VAL A 110 11.06 -1.21 -12.84
N GLU A 111 12.19 -0.81 -12.27
CA GLU A 111 13.50 -1.42 -12.53
C GLU A 111 13.50 -2.94 -12.26
N ALA A 112 12.82 -3.36 -11.23
CA ALA A 112 12.73 -4.78 -10.87
C ALA A 112 11.79 -5.60 -11.78
N GLY A 113 11.03 -4.97 -12.67
CA GLY A 113 10.09 -5.64 -13.57
C GLY A 113 8.92 -6.34 -12.85
N LYS A 114 8.63 -5.94 -11.62
CA LYS A 114 7.58 -6.56 -10.80
C LYS A 114 6.20 -6.00 -11.12
N LYS A 115 5.17 -6.83 -10.88
CA LYS A 115 3.79 -6.35 -10.89
C LYS A 115 3.52 -5.54 -9.65
N PHE A 116 2.86 -4.40 -9.79
CA PHE A 116 2.62 -3.54 -8.64
C PHE A 116 1.31 -2.77 -8.71
N ALA A 117 0.83 -2.36 -7.53
CA ALA A 117 -0.17 -1.33 -7.34
C ALA A 117 0.26 -0.41 -6.20
N VAL A 118 0.49 0.86 -6.49
CA VAL A 118 0.97 1.84 -5.52
C VAL A 118 0.09 3.09 -5.52
N ILE A 119 -0.17 3.62 -4.32
CA ILE A 119 -0.91 4.88 -4.19
C ILE A 119 0.06 6.03 -4.41
N GLY A 120 -0.35 6.98 -5.24
CA GLY A 120 0.41 8.20 -5.50
C GLY A 120 -0.50 9.40 -5.69
N ASN A 121 0.09 10.59 -5.73
CA ASN A 121 -0.64 11.80 -6.08
C ASN A 121 -0.95 11.78 -7.57
N MET A 122 -2.20 12.10 -7.95
CA MET A 122 -2.63 12.11 -9.35
C MET A 122 -1.79 13.04 -10.22
N ASN A 123 -1.28 14.13 -9.68
CA ASN A 123 -0.41 15.04 -10.41
C ASN A 123 0.92 14.37 -10.85
N ALA A 124 1.26 13.23 -10.27
CA ALA A 124 2.47 12.51 -10.66
C ALA A 124 2.46 12.05 -12.13
N ILE A 125 1.30 11.96 -12.77
CA ILE A 125 1.20 11.67 -14.22
C ILE A 125 2.00 12.67 -15.08
N THR A 126 2.17 13.91 -14.59
CA THR A 126 2.89 14.98 -15.30
C THR A 126 4.39 15.03 -14.99
N TYR A 127 4.87 14.19 -14.05
CA TYR A 127 6.28 14.20 -13.68
C TYR A 127 7.13 13.63 -14.81
N LYS A 128 8.28 14.26 -15.03
CA LYS A 128 9.21 13.86 -16.11
C LYS A 128 9.71 12.41 -15.98
N GLU A 129 9.72 11.87 -14.76
CA GLU A 129 10.11 10.49 -14.46
C GLU A 129 8.95 9.50 -14.67
N VAL A 130 7.70 9.95 -14.55
CA VAL A 130 6.50 9.10 -14.59
C VAL A 130 5.87 9.08 -15.98
N PHE A 131 5.76 10.24 -16.63
CA PHE A 131 5.10 10.36 -17.92
C PHE A 131 5.68 9.42 -19.00
N PRO A 132 7.00 9.26 -19.15
CA PRO A 132 7.56 8.29 -20.10
C PRO A 132 7.11 6.85 -19.82
N LEU A 133 6.98 6.46 -18.55
CA LEU A 133 6.53 5.11 -18.19
C LEU A 133 5.06 4.88 -18.60
N ILE A 134 4.23 5.91 -18.50
CA ILE A 134 2.83 5.85 -18.98
C ILE A 134 2.80 5.76 -20.49
N LYS A 135 3.55 6.61 -21.18
CA LYS A 135 3.65 6.62 -22.65
C LYS A 135 4.10 5.28 -23.20
N ASP A 136 5.07 4.65 -22.53
CA ASP A 136 5.66 3.36 -22.94
C ASP A 136 4.84 2.15 -22.45
N ASN A 137 3.63 2.37 -21.93
CA ASN A 137 2.77 1.31 -21.39
C ASN A 137 3.41 0.43 -20.30
N LYS A 138 4.27 1.01 -19.48
CA LYS A 138 4.87 0.33 -18.32
C LYS A 138 4.08 0.56 -17.03
N VAL A 139 3.37 1.68 -16.96
CA VAL A 139 2.57 2.11 -15.82
C VAL A 139 1.27 2.74 -16.32
N TRP A 140 0.18 2.51 -15.62
CA TRP A 140 -1.12 3.17 -15.87
C TRP A 140 -1.87 3.41 -14.58
N LEU A 141 -2.98 4.14 -14.66
CA LEU A 141 -3.83 4.38 -13.51
C LEU A 141 -4.71 3.15 -13.22
N GLY A 142 -4.97 2.89 -11.95
CA GLY A 142 -5.87 1.82 -11.51
C GLY A 142 -7.34 2.11 -11.86
N ALA A 143 -8.22 1.15 -11.62
CA ALA A 143 -9.63 1.21 -11.98
C ALA A 143 -10.41 2.39 -11.37
N THR A 144 -9.92 3.00 -10.30
CA THR A 144 -10.51 4.19 -9.65
C THR A 144 -9.82 5.50 -10.05
N GLY A 145 -8.90 5.47 -11.02
CA GLY A 145 -7.99 6.57 -11.34
C GLY A 145 -8.60 7.74 -12.11
N ASN A 146 -9.82 7.64 -12.59
CA ASN A 146 -10.41 8.63 -13.52
C ASN A 146 -11.09 9.79 -12.80
N GLY A 147 -10.37 10.51 -11.94
CA GLY A 147 -10.89 11.71 -11.26
C GLY A 147 -11.85 11.44 -10.10
N ASN A 148 -12.13 10.19 -9.78
CA ASN A 148 -12.92 9.81 -8.62
C ASN A 148 -12.03 9.80 -7.38
N ASP A 149 -12.49 10.46 -6.32
CA ASP A 149 -11.82 10.41 -5.03
C ASP A 149 -11.81 8.96 -4.49
N MET A 150 -10.69 8.56 -3.92
CA MET A 150 -10.61 7.29 -3.19
C MET A 150 -11.31 7.44 -1.85
N VAL A 151 -12.33 6.64 -1.60
CA VAL A 151 -13.12 6.64 -0.36
C VAL A 151 -12.80 5.39 0.46
N PHE A 152 -12.57 5.58 1.76
CA PHE A 152 -12.23 4.51 2.69
C PHE A 152 -13.17 4.52 3.89
N GLY A 153 -13.65 3.34 4.28
CA GLY A 153 -14.25 3.14 5.59
C GLY A 153 -13.17 3.25 6.67
N VAL A 154 -13.49 3.94 7.76
CA VAL A 154 -12.60 4.06 8.91
C VAL A 154 -13.26 3.45 10.14
N PRO A 155 -12.47 2.93 11.11
CA PRO A 155 -12.99 2.34 12.33
C PRO A 155 -13.88 3.32 13.11
N ASP A 156 -14.83 2.78 13.85
CA ASP A 156 -15.68 3.57 14.74
C ASP A 156 -14.82 4.32 15.77
N GLY A 157 -15.16 5.60 15.98
CA GLY A 157 -14.39 6.49 16.85
C GLY A 157 -13.19 7.17 16.21
N ALA A 158 -12.81 6.83 14.97
CA ALA A 158 -11.78 7.56 14.25
C ALA A 158 -12.25 8.98 13.92
N LYS A 159 -11.38 9.96 14.14
CA LYS A 159 -11.64 11.35 13.75
C LYS A 159 -11.54 11.49 12.25
N VAL A 160 -12.63 11.89 11.61
CA VAL A 160 -12.71 12.18 10.18
C VAL A 160 -13.12 13.63 10.02
N ASP A 161 -12.48 14.33 9.08
CA ASP A 161 -12.85 15.71 8.73
C ASP A 161 -14.28 15.74 8.16
N GLU A 162 -15.11 16.64 8.67
CA GLU A 162 -16.52 16.77 8.24
C GLU A 162 -16.66 17.10 6.74
N LYS A 163 -15.68 17.79 6.16
CA LYS A 163 -15.66 18.05 4.70
C LYS A 163 -15.44 16.77 3.91
N ASP A 164 -14.63 15.85 4.42
CA ASP A 164 -14.36 14.57 3.76
C ASP A 164 -15.55 13.62 3.92
N LYS A 165 -16.21 13.60 5.09
CA LYS A 165 -17.49 12.90 5.29
C LYS A 165 -18.56 13.39 4.31
N ALA A 166 -18.75 14.72 4.22
CA ALA A 166 -19.73 15.31 3.33
C ALA A 166 -19.48 14.97 1.85
N LYS A 167 -18.22 14.93 1.43
CA LYS A 167 -17.86 14.53 0.07
C LYS A 167 -18.04 13.04 -0.18
N ALA A 168 -17.67 12.19 0.78
CA ALA A 168 -17.94 10.76 0.70
C ALA A 168 -19.44 10.47 0.59
N ALA A 169 -20.28 11.17 1.37
CA ALA A 169 -21.73 11.05 1.32
C ALA A 169 -22.31 11.42 -0.04
N ARG A 170 -21.78 12.46 -0.71
CA ARG A 170 -22.18 12.83 -2.10
C ARG A 170 -21.86 11.74 -3.12
N LEU A 171 -20.85 10.90 -2.83
CA LEU A 171 -20.47 9.75 -3.67
C LEU A 171 -21.26 8.47 -3.29
N GLY A 172 -22.22 8.55 -2.38
CA GLY A 172 -23.06 7.44 -1.93
C GLY A 172 -22.53 6.67 -0.73
N TYR A 173 -21.44 7.12 -0.10
CA TYR A 173 -20.86 6.48 1.09
C TYR A 173 -21.36 7.18 2.35
N VAL A 174 -22.38 6.60 2.99
CA VAL A 174 -22.97 7.14 4.22
C VAL A 174 -22.42 6.41 5.44
N GLY A 175 -21.91 7.16 6.43
CA GLY A 175 -21.34 6.59 7.67
C GLY A 175 -19.92 7.08 7.93
N ASN A 176 -19.11 6.21 8.53
CA ASN A 176 -17.74 6.56 8.94
C ASN A 176 -16.73 6.34 7.79
N TYR A 177 -16.78 7.25 6.84
CA TYR A 177 -15.90 7.23 5.65
C TYR A 177 -15.07 8.51 5.57
N THR A 178 -13.83 8.33 5.12
CA THR A 178 -12.94 9.43 4.71
C THR A 178 -12.64 9.35 3.21
N ARG A 179 -12.17 10.44 2.64
CA ARG A 179 -11.68 10.43 1.26
C ARG A 179 -10.21 10.85 1.20
N LEU A 180 -9.50 10.28 0.28
CA LEU A 180 -8.15 10.69 -0.08
C LEU A 180 -8.21 11.41 -1.44
N GLY A 181 -8.32 12.74 -1.39
CA GLY A 181 -8.37 13.58 -2.59
C GLY A 181 -7.03 13.63 -3.31
N ASN A 182 -7.06 13.81 -4.64
CA ASN A 182 -5.87 13.85 -5.49
C ASN A 182 -4.96 12.63 -5.42
N SER A 183 -5.47 11.49 -4.96
CA SER A 183 -4.73 10.24 -4.90
C SER A 183 -5.34 9.22 -5.84
N CYS A 184 -4.50 8.42 -6.47
CA CYS A 184 -4.91 7.33 -7.32
C CYS A 184 -3.93 6.16 -7.23
N TRP A 185 -4.34 5.00 -7.72
CA TRP A 185 -3.47 3.88 -7.92
C TRP A 185 -2.66 4.04 -9.21
N PHE A 186 -1.36 3.86 -9.12
CA PHE A 186 -0.46 3.61 -10.24
C PHE A 186 -0.14 2.12 -10.26
N THR A 187 -0.26 1.47 -11.41
CA THR A 187 -0.14 0.02 -11.48
C THR A 187 0.46 -0.46 -12.80
N SER A 188 1.02 -1.66 -12.77
CA SER A 188 1.37 -2.45 -13.95
C SER A 188 0.50 -3.71 -14.06
N ILE A 189 -0.57 -3.81 -13.25
CA ILE A 189 -1.51 -4.93 -13.26
C ILE A 189 -2.66 -4.58 -14.19
N GLU A 190 -2.92 -5.44 -15.17
CA GLU A 190 -4.06 -5.25 -16.10
C GLU A 190 -5.40 -5.26 -15.35
N HIS A 191 -6.30 -4.41 -15.80
CA HIS A 191 -7.67 -4.34 -15.31
C HIS A 191 -8.64 -3.95 -16.44
N GLY A 192 -9.91 -4.36 -16.33
CA GLY A 192 -10.89 -4.20 -17.40
C GLY A 192 -11.10 -2.76 -17.89
N ARG A 193 -11.05 -1.78 -16.99
CA ARG A 193 -11.27 -0.37 -17.34
C ARG A 193 -10.15 0.28 -18.15
N ARG A 194 -8.99 -0.33 -18.25
CA ARG A 194 -7.87 0.21 -19.03
C ARG A 194 -8.20 0.32 -20.52
N HIS A 195 -9.02 -0.58 -21.02
CA HIS A 195 -9.36 -0.71 -22.44
C HIS A 195 -10.83 -0.40 -22.73
N GLU A 196 -11.56 0.18 -21.77
CA GLU A 196 -12.93 0.64 -22.00
C GLU A 196 -12.94 1.73 -23.08
N PRO A 197 -13.74 1.61 -24.14
CA PRO A 197 -13.92 2.68 -25.10
C PRO A 197 -14.42 3.95 -24.42
N LEU A 198 -13.85 5.09 -24.79
CA LEU A 198 -14.37 6.37 -24.31
C LEU A 198 -15.79 6.56 -24.84
N PRO A 199 -16.77 6.90 -23.99
CA PRO A 199 -18.11 7.27 -24.47
C PRO A 199 -17.99 8.53 -25.32
N LEU A 200 -18.23 8.37 -26.61
CA LEU A 200 -18.27 9.49 -27.54
C LEU A 200 -19.59 10.22 -27.35
N MET A 201 -19.55 11.50 -27.02
CA MET A 201 -20.71 12.35 -27.05
C MET A 201 -20.93 12.80 -28.51
N SER A 202 -22.11 12.52 -29.08
CA SER A 202 -22.52 13.15 -30.32
C SER A 202 -22.75 14.65 -30.07
N MET A 203 -22.22 15.51 -30.92
CA MET A 203 -22.68 16.90 -30.96
C MET A 203 -24.13 16.86 -31.43
N ALA A 204 -25.06 17.28 -30.58
CA ALA A 204 -26.44 17.53 -30.92
C ALA A 204 -26.58 18.88 -31.62
#